data_8088dfcac675fc7c9ccd60e815ba7cac
#
_entry.id   8088dfcac675fc7c9ccd60e815ba7cac
#
_cell.length_a   1.000
_cell.length_b   1.000
_cell.length_c   1.000
_cell.angle_alpha   90.00
_cell.angle_beta   90.00
_cell.angle_gamma   90.00
#
_symmetry.space_group_name_H-M   'P 1'
#
loop_
_entity.id
_entity.type
_entity.pdbx_description
1 polymer ?
#
loop_
_entity_poly.entity_id
_entity_poly.type
_entity_poly.pdbx_seq_one_letter_code
_entity_poly.pdbx_strand_id
1 'polypeptide(L)'
;MSSQSDTKMLIETAVKRFLDEVPALAPLKLVAGLELRGRGDVQMYRIELPGPKVSKDIAADARVRISLPRSHFNELATKGRVRDWREAFEKGDAQASGVEQVMKLIVNVVERQEGRARLRKAHH
;
A
#
# COMPACT_ATOMS: atom_id res chain seq x y z
N MET A 1 11.63 17.21 16.34
CA MET A 1 10.60 16.32 15.80
C MET A 1 11.17 15.37 14.77
N SER A 2 10.89 14.10 14.92
CA SER A 2 11.41 13.10 14.00
C SER A 2 10.43 12.88 12.85
N SER A 3 10.80 13.30 11.65
CA SER A 3 10.01 13.04 10.45
C SER A 3 9.82 11.54 10.18
N GLN A 4 10.73 10.71 10.71
CA GLN A 4 10.64 9.25 10.56
C GLN A 4 9.47 8.67 11.34
N SER A 5 9.22 9.15 12.57
CA SER A 5 8.08 8.72 13.36
C SER A 5 6.77 9.09 12.69
N ASP A 6 6.69 10.29 12.14
CA ASP A 6 5.49 10.76 11.44
C ASP A 6 5.23 9.92 10.18
N THR A 7 6.27 9.60 9.43
CA THR A 7 6.16 8.75 8.24
C THR A 7 5.69 7.35 8.60
N LYS A 8 6.27 6.78 9.66
CA LYS A 8 5.88 5.45 10.14
C LYS A 8 4.40 5.41 10.53
N MET A 9 3.94 6.41 11.28
CA MET A 9 2.54 6.52 11.67
C MET A 9 1.63 6.67 10.45
N LEU A 10 2.06 7.44 9.47
CA LEU A 10 1.30 7.63 8.25
C LEU A 10 1.17 6.32 7.46
N ILE A 11 2.24 5.54 7.40
CA ILE A 11 2.24 4.23 6.76
C ILE A 11 1.24 3.31 7.49
N GLU A 12 1.30 3.26 8.82
CA GLU A 12 0.39 2.45 9.61
C GLU A 12 -1.07 2.83 9.34
N THR A 13 -1.36 4.13 9.31
CA THR A 13 -2.70 4.63 9.04
C THR A 13 -3.17 4.24 7.65
N ALA A 14 -2.31 4.41 6.65
CA ALA A 14 -2.64 4.08 5.27
C ALA A 14 -2.93 2.58 5.11
N VAL A 15 -2.11 1.73 5.73
CA VAL A 15 -2.28 0.28 5.65
C VAL A 15 -3.57 -0.15 6.35
N LYS A 16 -3.86 0.39 7.52
CA LYS A 16 -5.10 0.07 8.24
C LYS A 16 -6.32 0.45 7.43
N ARG A 17 -6.30 1.63 6.80
CA ARG A 17 -7.39 2.07 5.94
C ARG A 17 -7.57 1.15 4.74
N PHE A 18 -6.46 0.75 4.12
CA PHE A 18 -6.48 -0.16 3.00
C PHE A 18 -7.08 -1.52 3.39
N LEU A 19 -6.69 -2.05 4.54
CA LEU A 19 -7.22 -3.32 5.05
C LEU A 19 -8.71 -3.20 5.42
N ASP A 20 -9.14 -2.04 5.90
CA ASP A 20 -10.56 -1.79 6.18
C ASP A 20 -11.39 -1.80 4.90
N GLU A 21 -10.85 -1.24 3.81
CA GLU A 21 -11.53 -1.25 2.51
C GLU A 21 -11.46 -2.63 1.84
N VAL A 22 -10.37 -3.37 2.06
CA VAL A 22 -10.15 -4.68 1.43
C VAL A 22 -9.80 -5.70 2.50
N PRO A 23 -10.77 -6.09 3.36
CA PRO A 23 -10.49 -7.00 4.47
C PRO A 23 -9.94 -8.36 4.07
N ALA A 24 -10.21 -8.78 2.83
CA ALA A 24 -9.71 -10.07 2.34
C ALA A 24 -8.19 -10.14 2.19
N LEU A 25 -7.50 -9.00 2.29
CA LEU A 25 -6.03 -8.98 2.27
C LEU A 25 -5.41 -9.39 3.60
N ALA A 26 -6.12 -9.21 4.71
CA ALA A 26 -5.57 -9.48 6.04
C ALA A 26 -5.09 -10.93 6.22
N PRO A 27 -5.83 -11.96 5.76
CA PRO A 27 -5.38 -13.34 5.94
C PRO A 27 -4.12 -13.72 5.16
N LEU A 28 -3.69 -12.89 4.22
CA LEU A 28 -2.54 -13.22 3.37
C LEU A 28 -1.20 -13.18 4.10
N LYS A 29 -1.12 -12.47 5.21
CA LYS A 29 0.10 -12.38 6.04
C LYS A 29 1.33 -12.05 5.22
N LEU A 30 1.29 -10.93 4.52
CA LEU A 30 2.36 -10.53 3.61
C LEU A 30 3.39 -9.63 4.27
N VAL A 31 4.62 -9.72 3.78
CA VAL A 31 5.66 -8.72 4.05
C VAL A 31 5.83 -7.90 2.79
N ALA A 32 5.67 -6.60 2.91
CA ALA A 32 5.84 -5.65 1.81
C ALA A 32 6.99 -4.70 2.10
N GLY A 33 7.71 -4.32 1.05
CA GLY A 33 8.72 -3.26 1.13
C GLY A 33 8.14 -1.98 0.55
N LEU A 34 8.33 -0.87 1.23
CA LEU A 34 7.89 0.44 0.75
C LEU A 34 9.10 1.33 0.55
N GLU A 35 9.28 1.82 -0.67
CA GLU A 35 10.36 2.73 -1.00
C GLU A 35 9.80 4.12 -1.28
N LEU A 36 10.15 5.08 -0.44
CA LEU A 36 9.72 6.46 -0.58
C LEU A 36 10.87 7.30 -1.10
N ARG A 37 10.71 7.87 -2.28
CA ARG A 37 11.73 8.67 -2.94
C ARG A 37 11.53 10.14 -2.64
N GLY A 38 12.53 10.76 -2.01
CA GLY A 38 12.58 12.18 -1.79
C GLY A 38 13.64 12.84 -2.66
N ARG A 39 13.91 14.11 -2.40
CA ARG A 39 14.97 14.82 -3.09
C ARG A 39 16.33 14.36 -2.54
N GLY A 40 17.05 13.62 -3.36
CA GLY A 40 18.40 13.17 -3.00
C GLY A 40 18.47 12.05 -1.98
N ASP A 41 17.33 11.52 -1.54
CA ASP A 41 17.31 10.39 -0.63
C ASP A 41 16.18 9.42 -0.93
N VAL A 42 16.36 8.20 -0.43
CA VAL A 42 15.35 7.14 -0.52
C VAL A 42 15.20 6.54 0.85
N GLN A 43 13.96 6.45 1.34
CA GLN A 43 13.66 5.80 2.62
C GLN A 43 12.93 4.49 2.36
N MET A 44 13.37 3.45 3.05
CA MET A 44 12.81 2.12 2.88
C MET A 44 12.19 1.63 4.18
N TYR A 45 11.00 1.05 4.06
CA TYR A 45 10.24 0.53 5.21
C TYR A 45 9.79 -0.89 4.95
N ARG A 46 9.77 -1.67 6.01
CA ARG A 46 9.26 -3.04 5.99
C ARG A 46 7.89 -3.02 6.65
N ILE A 47 6.90 -3.55 5.96
CA ILE A 47 5.51 -3.59 6.42
C ILE A 47 5.07 -5.04 6.52
N GLU A 48 4.69 -5.45 7.71
CA GLU A 48 4.20 -6.79 7.98
C GLU A 48 2.68 -6.75 8.13
N LEU A 49 1.97 -7.44 7.24
CA LEU A 49 0.51 -7.52 7.29
C LEU A 49 0.07 -8.78 8.01
N PRO A 50 -1.07 -8.78 8.71
CA PRO A 50 -2.07 -7.72 8.79
C PRO A 50 -1.81 -6.61 9.82
N GLY A 51 -1.03 -6.79 10.81
CA GLY A 51 -0.71 -5.89 11.90
C GLY A 51 -1.28 -4.47 11.83
N PRO A 52 -0.80 -3.56 11.03
CA PRO A 52 0.51 -3.63 10.39
C PRO A 52 1.66 -3.38 11.36
N LYS A 53 2.75 -4.06 11.14
CA LYS A 53 4.00 -3.81 11.86
C LYS A 53 4.96 -3.13 10.90
N VAL A 54 5.26 -1.87 11.15
CA VAL A 54 6.11 -1.06 10.28
C VAL A 54 7.45 -0.81 10.94
N SER A 55 8.52 -1.05 10.20
CA SER A 55 9.88 -0.75 10.66
C SER A 55 10.67 -0.16 9.52
N LYS A 56 11.67 0.65 9.85
CA LYS A 56 12.58 1.21 8.85
C LYS A 56 13.63 0.17 8.50
N ASP A 57 13.46 -0.48 7.36
CA ASP A 57 14.27 -1.63 6.96
C ASP A 57 14.19 -1.81 5.45
N ILE A 58 15.23 -2.40 4.87
CA ILE A 58 15.27 -2.71 3.44
C ILE A 58 14.24 -3.77 3.06
N ALA A 59 13.77 -4.55 4.01
CA ALA A 59 12.78 -5.60 3.79
C ALA A 59 13.26 -6.66 2.78
N ALA A 60 14.40 -7.27 3.08
CA ALA A 60 14.98 -8.31 2.22
C ALA A 60 14.04 -9.49 1.99
N ASP A 61 13.11 -9.71 2.92
CA ASP A 61 12.14 -10.80 2.86
C ASP A 61 10.80 -10.37 2.23
N ALA A 62 10.71 -9.15 1.71
CA ALA A 62 9.47 -8.67 1.12
C ALA A 62 9.12 -9.44 -0.15
N ARG A 63 7.86 -9.84 -0.26
CA ARG A 63 7.34 -10.50 -1.46
C ARG A 63 6.81 -9.51 -2.48
N VAL A 64 6.47 -8.31 -2.01
CA VAL A 64 6.01 -7.20 -2.86
C VAL A 64 6.75 -5.95 -2.44
N ARG A 65 7.20 -5.16 -3.41
CA ARG A 65 7.84 -3.87 -3.17
C ARG A 65 7.06 -2.79 -3.89
N ILE A 66 6.81 -1.71 -3.19
CA ILE A 66 6.09 -0.56 -3.73
C ILE A 66 7.01 0.64 -3.67
N SER A 67 7.13 1.36 -4.79
CA SER A 67 7.98 2.53 -4.89
C SER A 67 7.18 3.71 -5.42
N LEU A 68 7.27 4.85 -4.74
CA LEU A 68 6.64 6.08 -5.20
C LEU A 68 7.31 7.29 -4.55
N PRO A 69 7.10 8.50 -5.13
CA PRO A 69 7.61 9.73 -4.49
C PRO A 69 6.95 9.95 -3.14
N ARG A 70 7.72 10.45 -2.18
CA ARG A 70 7.22 10.71 -0.83
C ARG A 70 6.04 11.67 -0.82
N SER A 71 6.09 12.72 -1.63
CA SER A 71 5.01 13.69 -1.69
C SER A 71 3.70 13.05 -2.14
N HIS A 72 3.78 12.17 -3.13
CA HIS A 72 2.62 11.44 -3.63
C HIS A 72 2.08 10.47 -2.58
N PHE A 73 3.00 9.79 -1.88
CA PHE A 73 2.61 8.90 -0.78
C PHE A 73 1.86 9.65 0.33
N ASN A 74 2.38 10.81 0.73
CA ASN A 74 1.76 11.62 1.78
C ASN A 74 0.31 11.99 1.40
N GLU A 75 0.11 12.35 0.16
CA GLU A 75 -1.22 12.69 -0.34
C GLU A 75 -2.16 11.48 -0.33
N LEU A 76 -1.71 10.36 -0.87
CA LEU A 76 -2.50 9.12 -0.90
C LEU A 76 -2.80 8.60 0.49
N ALA A 77 -1.83 8.63 1.39
CA ALA A 77 -2.01 8.12 2.75
C ALA A 77 -2.99 8.97 3.56
N THR A 78 -3.06 10.25 3.27
CA THR A 78 -3.92 11.18 3.98
C THR A 78 -5.35 11.17 3.46
N LYS A 79 -5.53 11.12 2.14
CA LYS A 79 -6.83 11.30 1.49
C LYS A 79 -7.24 10.13 0.58
N GLY A 80 -6.30 9.27 0.22
CA GLY A 80 -6.52 8.27 -0.81
C GLY A 80 -7.36 7.10 -0.36
N ARG A 81 -8.13 6.58 -1.31
CA ARG A 81 -8.83 5.31 -1.19
C ARG A 81 -8.14 4.29 -2.09
N VAL A 82 -8.56 3.05 -2.02
CA VAL A 82 -8.01 1.99 -2.87
C VAL A 82 -8.03 2.38 -4.35
N ARG A 83 -9.09 3.03 -4.80
CA ARG A 83 -9.20 3.53 -6.18
C ARG A 83 -8.08 4.50 -6.54
N ASP A 84 -7.75 5.41 -5.62
CA ASP A 84 -6.70 6.41 -5.85
C ASP A 84 -5.32 5.76 -5.94
N TRP A 85 -5.07 4.75 -5.11
CA TRP A 85 -3.85 3.96 -5.18
C TRP A 85 -3.76 3.22 -6.51
N ARG A 86 -4.87 2.62 -6.95
CA ARG A 86 -4.88 1.92 -8.24
C ARG A 86 -4.58 2.87 -9.39
N GLU A 87 -5.15 4.05 -9.38
CA GLU A 87 -4.86 5.07 -10.40
C GLU A 87 -3.39 5.45 -10.42
N ALA A 88 -2.76 5.59 -9.25
CA ALA A 88 -1.34 5.91 -9.15
C ALA A 88 -0.48 4.84 -9.83
N PHE A 89 -0.82 3.56 -9.64
CA PHE A 89 -0.12 2.47 -10.31
C PHE A 89 -0.36 2.46 -11.82
N GLU A 90 -1.59 2.70 -12.24
CA GLU A 90 -1.94 2.74 -13.66
C GLU A 90 -1.22 3.87 -14.40
N LYS A 91 -1.08 5.01 -13.76
CA LYS A 91 -0.39 6.17 -14.34
C LYS A 91 1.13 6.07 -14.25
N GLY A 92 1.66 5.12 -13.50
CA GLY A 92 3.09 4.98 -13.29
C GLY A 92 3.67 5.87 -12.20
N ASP A 93 2.84 6.59 -11.46
CA ASP A 93 3.28 7.40 -10.32
C ASP A 93 3.78 6.53 -9.19
N ALA A 94 3.15 5.37 -9.01
CA ALA A 94 3.60 4.33 -8.10
C ALA A 94 3.94 3.08 -8.89
N GLN A 95 4.96 2.37 -8.45
CA GLN A 95 5.42 1.15 -9.10
C GLN A 95 5.44 0.00 -8.11
N ALA A 96 5.04 -1.18 -8.56
CA ALA A 96 5.06 -2.38 -7.75
C ALA A 96 5.88 -3.46 -8.46
N SER A 97 6.64 -4.21 -7.69
CA SER A 97 7.40 -5.35 -8.18
C SER A 97 7.39 -6.44 -7.11
N GLY A 98 7.75 -7.65 -7.49
CA GLY A 98 7.85 -8.75 -6.53
C GLY A 98 7.44 -10.07 -7.13
N VAL A 99 7.00 -10.98 -6.26
CA VAL A 99 6.56 -12.31 -6.67
C VAL A 99 5.27 -12.19 -7.48
N GLU A 100 5.32 -12.61 -8.74
CA GLU A 100 4.22 -12.43 -9.68
C GLU A 100 2.91 -13.03 -9.17
N GLN A 101 2.95 -14.21 -8.59
CA GLN A 101 1.76 -14.88 -8.06
C GLN A 101 1.11 -14.09 -6.94
N VAL A 102 1.93 -13.50 -6.06
CA VAL A 102 1.43 -12.69 -4.95
C VAL A 102 0.80 -11.41 -5.49
N MET A 103 1.45 -10.76 -6.47
CA MET A 103 0.92 -9.55 -7.08
C MET A 103 -0.42 -9.79 -7.77
N LYS A 104 -0.53 -10.88 -8.50
CA LYS A 104 -1.81 -11.26 -9.14
C LYS A 104 -2.90 -11.50 -8.12
N LEU A 105 -2.57 -12.16 -7.01
CA LEU A 105 -3.52 -12.43 -5.95
C LEU A 105 -4.05 -11.13 -5.34
N ILE A 106 -3.16 -10.19 -5.06
CA ILE A 106 -3.55 -8.89 -4.50
C ILE A 106 -4.47 -8.15 -5.46
N VAL A 107 -4.11 -8.09 -6.74
CA VAL A 107 -4.92 -7.43 -7.76
C VAL A 107 -6.33 -8.04 -7.84
N ASN A 108 -6.40 -9.37 -7.85
CA ASN A 108 -7.69 -10.07 -7.90
C ASN A 108 -8.56 -9.76 -6.70
N VAL A 109 -7.97 -9.74 -5.50
CA VAL A 109 -8.72 -9.45 -4.27
C VAL A 109 -9.24 -8.01 -4.30
N VAL A 110 -8.42 -7.07 -4.71
CA VAL A 110 -8.81 -5.66 -4.80
C VAL A 110 -9.91 -5.46 -5.84
N GLU A 111 -9.79 -6.07 -7.00
CA GLU A 111 -10.78 -5.95 -8.06
C GLU A 111 -12.13 -6.53 -7.63
N ARG A 112 -12.13 -7.66 -6.93
CA ARG A 112 -13.36 -8.24 -6.40
C ARG A 112 -14.06 -7.30 -5.43
N GLN A 113 -13.28 -6.66 -4.55
CA GLN A 113 -13.82 -5.72 -3.58
C GLN A 113 -14.42 -4.50 -4.27
N GLU A 114 -13.75 -3.96 -5.27
CA GLU A 114 -14.25 -2.83 -6.04
C GLU A 114 -15.50 -3.20 -6.84
N GLY A 115 -15.53 -4.40 -7.40
CA GLY A 115 -16.69 -4.91 -8.11
C GLY A 115 -17.92 -5.02 -7.20
N ARG A 116 -17.75 -5.52 -5.99
CA ARG A 116 -18.82 -5.60 -5.00
C ARG A 116 -19.34 -4.22 -4.63
N ALA A 117 -18.46 -3.27 -4.43
CA ALA A 117 -18.83 -1.90 -4.09
C ALA A 117 -19.66 -1.26 -5.22
N ARG A 118 -19.28 -1.50 -6.48
CA ARG A 118 -20.03 -1.00 -7.63
C ARG A 118 -21.41 -1.63 -7.73
N LEU A 119 -21.52 -2.94 -7.47
CA LEU A 119 -22.80 -3.63 -7.48
C LEU A 119 -23.74 -3.11 -6.40
N ARG A 120 -23.23 -2.83 -5.21
CA ARG A 120 -24.05 -2.24 -4.15
C ARG A 120 -24.60 -0.89 -4.56
N LYS A 121 -23.79 -0.05 -5.19
CA LYS A 121 -24.25 1.25 -5.68
C LYS A 121 -25.31 1.12 -6.77
N ALA A 122 -25.19 0.11 -7.61
CA ALA A 122 -26.14 -0.11 -8.69
C ALA A 122 -27.52 -0.53 -8.20
N HIS A 123 -27.62 -1.07 -7.00
CA HIS A 123 -28.87 -1.55 -6.43
C HIS A 123 -29.63 -0.50 -5.61
N HIS A 124 -29.14 0.71 -5.59
CA HIS A 124 -29.86 1.80 -4.88
C HIS A 124 -30.91 2.48 -5.75
#